data_f5f6940eeee1759a795f1faa024e437f
#
_entry.id   f5f6940eeee1759a795f1faa024e437f
#
_cell.length_a   1.000
_cell.length_b   1.000
_cell.length_c   1.000
_cell.angle_alpha   90.00
_cell.angle_beta   90.00
_cell.angle_gamma   90.00
#
_symmetry.space_group_name_H-M   'P 1'
#
loop_
_entity.id
_entity.type
_entity.pdbx_description
1 polymer ?
#
loop_
_entity_poly.entity_id
_entity_poly.type
_entity_poly.pdbx_seq_one_letter_code
_entity_poly.pdbx_strand_id
1 'polypeptide(L)'
;WTGILAEPLPIWHNDLIKNRKCIIDKRCIFSESNLKKKFVNTYESPELSGLEDELKDYSSMRDFNVEARKKKEIIIVKTVSLEDLLKEHKAPKKIDYLSIDTEGSEYTILENFNFKLYEISIITIEHNYIDDQRNNIKFLLEKNNFVRVFEKISRMDDWYINENNSVLKKLKLK
;
A
#
# COMPACT_ATOMS: atom_id res chain seq x y z
N TRP A 1 2.38 19.11 3.96
CA TRP A 1 1.85 17.94 3.29
C TRP A 1 0.33 17.93 3.37
N THR A 2 -0.33 17.68 2.26
CA THR A 2 -1.75 17.36 2.18
C THR A 2 -1.87 15.99 1.55
N GLY A 3 -2.93 15.24 1.86
CA GLY A 3 -3.08 13.92 1.28
C GLY A 3 -4.30 13.16 1.79
N ILE A 4 -4.35 11.90 1.42
CA ILE A 4 -5.34 10.92 1.85
C ILE A 4 -4.58 9.78 2.51
N LEU A 5 -5.05 9.34 3.66
CA LEU A 5 -4.54 8.18 4.38
C LEU A 5 -5.72 7.23 4.57
N ALA A 6 -5.57 6.00 4.11
CA ALA A 6 -6.56 4.95 4.32
C ALA A 6 -6.08 3.98 5.39
N GLU A 7 -6.90 3.78 6.42
CA GLU A 7 -6.57 2.90 7.56
C GLU A 7 -7.84 2.23 8.07
N PRO A 8 -8.00 0.92 7.87
CA PRO A 8 -9.19 0.21 8.29
C PRO A 8 -9.28 -0.06 9.81
N LEU A 9 -8.13 -0.09 10.53
CA LEU A 9 -8.11 -0.42 11.94
C LEU A 9 -8.55 0.73 12.84
N PRO A 10 -9.62 0.55 13.65
CA PRO A 10 -10.11 1.59 14.55
C PRO A 10 -9.10 2.07 15.60
N ILE A 11 -8.16 1.21 16.00
CA ILE A 11 -7.15 1.53 17.02
C ILE A 11 -6.30 2.75 16.64
N TRP A 12 -6.02 2.96 15.36
CA TRP A 12 -5.20 4.07 14.86
C TRP A 12 -5.98 5.37 14.63
N HIS A 13 -7.32 5.32 14.47
CA HIS A 13 -8.09 6.46 13.99
C HIS A 13 -7.96 7.71 14.86
N ASN A 14 -8.00 7.57 16.18
CA ASN A 14 -7.92 8.73 17.08
C ASN A 14 -6.56 9.43 16.97
N ASP A 15 -5.48 8.67 16.93
CA ASP A 15 -4.13 9.22 16.81
C ASP A 15 -3.87 9.81 15.42
N LEU A 16 -4.38 9.17 14.37
CA LEU A 16 -4.30 9.72 13.02
C LEU A 16 -5.04 11.05 12.90
N ILE A 17 -6.27 11.14 13.38
CA ILE A 17 -7.05 12.38 13.35
C ILE A 17 -6.38 13.48 14.17
N LYS A 18 -5.80 13.15 15.32
CA LYS A 18 -5.10 14.11 16.18
C LYS A 18 -3.80 14.62 15.57
N ASN A 19 -3.02 13.72 14.95
CA ASN A 19 -1.63 13.98 14.56
C ASN A 19 -1.43 14.26 13.07
N ARG A 20 -2.44 14.07 12.23
CA ARG A 20 -2.35 14.25 10.76
C ARG A 20 -3.34 15.31 10.28
N LYS A 21 -2.85 16.21 9.43
CA LYS A 21 -3.67 17.23 8.74
C LYS A 21 -3.99 16.75 7.32
N CYS A 22 -4.59 15.56 7.20
CA CYS A 22 -4.97 14.97 5.92
C CYS A 22 -6.35 14.33 6.03
N ILE A 23 -6.90 13.91 4.91
CA ILE A 23 -8.14 13.13 4.89
C ILE A 23 -7.84 11.73 5.45
N ILE A 24 -8.63 11.25 6.40
CA ILE A 24 -8.55 9.89 6.91
C ILE A 24 -9.75 9.12 6.39
N ASP A 25 -9.49 8.14 5.52
CA ASP A 25 -10.48 7.16 5.07
C ASP A 25 -10.36 5.90 5.93
N LYS A 26 -11.47 5.41 6.43
CA LYS A 26 -11.51 4.26 7.36
C LYS A 26 -11.79 2.94 6.64
N ARG A 27 -11.79 2.94 5.32
CA ARG A 27 -12.00 1.75 4.51
C ARG A 27 -10.66 1.07 4.21
N CYS A 28 -10.72 -0.23 3.98
CA CYS A 28 -9.59 -1.00 3.53
C CYS A 28 -9.37 -0.79 2.01
N ILE A 29 -8.16 -0.44 1.61
CA ILE A 29 -7.82 -0.40 0.18
C ILE A 29 -7.76 -1.82 -0.36
N PHE A 30 -8.41 -2.02 -1.53
CA PHE A 30 -8.39 -3.30 -2.23
C PHE A 30 -8.61 -3.11 -3.74
N SER A 31 -8.76 -4.21 -4.49
CA SER A 31 -8.99 -4.16 -5.94
C SER A 31 -10.33 -3.54 -6.33
N GLU A 32 -11.35 -3.68 -5.48
CA GLU A 32 -12.73 -3.29 -5.76
C GLU A 32 -13.38 -2.62 -4.55
N SER A 33 -14.24 -1.63 -4.82
CA SER A 33 -14.97 -0.90 -3.79
C SER A 33 -16.22 -1.65 -3.32
N ASN A 34 -16.63 -1.32 -2.09
CA ASN A 34 -17.91 -1.75 -1.49
C ASN A 34 -18.01 -3.24 -1.17
N LEU A 35 -16.93 -4.00 -1.23
CA LEU A 35 -16.92 -5.36 -0.71
C LEU A 35 -16.89 -5.34 0.81
N LYS A 36 -17.42 -6.43 1.40
CA LYS A 36 -17.24 -6.75 2.81
C LYS A 36 -16.25 -7.90 2.90
N LYS A 37 -15.09 -7.64 3.46
CA LYS A 37 -14.02 -8.63 3.60
C LYS A 37 -13.67 -8.87 5.06
N LYS A 38 -13.21 -10.07 5.34
CA LYS A 38 -12.61 -10.39 6.64
C LYS A 38 -11.23 -9.77 6.74
N PHE A 39 -10.98 -9.13 7.86
CA PHE A 39 -9.73 -8.48 8.17
C PHE A 39 -9.19 -9.02 9.50
N VAL A 40 -7.97 -9.46 9.49
CA VAL A 40 -7.28 -9.95 10.69
C VAL A 40 -6.76 -8.74 11.47
N ASN A 41 -7.32 -8.50 12.63
CA ASN A 41 -6.85 -7.51 13.59
C ASN A 41 -5.94 -8.19 14.61
N THR A 42 -4.65 -7.93 14.55
CA THR A 42 -3.63 -8.50 15.42
C THR A 42 -3.41 -7.59 16.62
N TYR A 43 -3.74 -8.04 17.83
CA TYR A 43 -3.75 -7.16 19.01
C TYR A 43 -2.37 -6.70 19.47
N GLU A 44 -1.38 -7.59 19.46
CA GLU A 44 -0.04 -7.28 19.98
C GLU A 44 0.86 -6.62 18.93
N SER A 45 0.52 -6.77 17.65
CA SER A 45 1.25 -6.21 16.52
C SER A 45 0.26 -5.74 15.46
N PRO A 46 -0.48 -4.64 15.73
CA PRO A 46 -1.53 -4.16 14.81
C PRO A 46 -1.02 -3.82 13.41
N GLU A 47 0.27 -3.52 13.29
CA GLU A 47 0.96 -3.29 12.02
C GLU A 47 0.98 -4.53 11.11
N LEU A 48 0.85 -5.73 11.65
CA LEU A 48 0.78 -6.99 10.89
C LEU A 48 -0.65 -7.39 10.52
N SER A 49 -1.59 -6.47 10.63
CA SER A 49 -3.00 -6.71 10.33
C SER A 49 -3.29 -6.51 8.85
N GLY A 50 -4.14 -7.37 8.26
CA GLY A 50 -4.43 -7.29 6.84
C GLY A 50 -5.68 -8.10 6.47
N LEU A 51 -6.03 -8.10 5.19
CA LEU A 51 -7.12 -8.92 4.66
C LEU A 51 -6.81 -10.41 4.82
N GLU A 52 -7.74 -11.18 5.40
CA GLU A 52 -7.52 -12.60 5.74
C GLU A 52 -7.04 -13.43 4.54
N ASP A 53 -7.60 -13.17 3.36
CA ASP A 53 -7.30 -13.90 2.12
C ASP A 53 -6.00 -13.45 1.43
N GLU A 54 -5.45 -12.30 1.83
CA GLU A 54 -4.29 -11.67 1.19
C GLU A 54 -3.02 -11.73 2.06
N LEU A 55 -3.17 -11.94 3.37
CA LEU A 55 -2.03 -12.00 4.29
C LEU A 55 -1.00 -13.02 3.81
N LYS A 56 0.25 -12.57 3.69
CA LYS A 56 1.37 -13.39 3.26
C LYS A 56 2.48 -13.35 4.29
N ASP A 57 3.02 -14.53 4.59
CA ASP A 57 4.14 -14.68 5.50
C ASP A 57 5.38 -15.09 4.70
N TYR A 58 6.41 -14.26 4.71
CA TYR A 58 7.69 -14.59 4.10
C TYR A 58 8.53 -15.48 5.02
N SER A 59 9.39 -16.29 4.42
CA SER A 59 10.06 -17.40 5.11
C SER A 59 10.90 -16.98 6.31
N SER A 60 11.57 -15.82 6.26
CA SER A 60 12.48 -15.35 7.33
C SER A 60 11.77 -14.78 8.56
N MET A 61 10.50 -14.37 8.43
CA MET A 61 9.71 -13.80 9.54
C MET A 61 8.44 -14.61 9.83
N ARG A 62 8.27 -15.73 9.15
CA ARG A 62 7.03 -16.54 9.24
C ARG A 62 6.68 -16.90 10.68
N ASP A 63 7.66 -17.40 11.44
CA ASP A 63 7.41 -17.84 12.81
C ASP A 63 7.00 -16.68 13.71
N PHE A 64 7.64 -15.51 13.55
CA PHE A 64 7.28 -14.29 14.28
C PHE A 64 5.87 -13.82 13.92
N ASN A 65 5.54 -13.71 12.64
CA ASN A 65 4.23 -13.25 12.18
C ASN A 65 3.13 -14.23 12.58
N VAL A 66 3.38 -15.54 12.48
CA VAL A 66 2.43 -16.57 12.93
C VAL A 66 2.18 -16.46 14.43
N GLU A 67 3.23 -16.27 15.25
CA GLU A 67 3.08 -16.09 16.70
C GLU A 67 2.31 -14.81 17.03
N ALA A 68 2.67 -13.69 16.41
CA ALA A 68 1.99 -12.41 16.62
C ALA A 68 0.49 -12.48 16.25
N ARG A 69 0.16 -13.24 15.18
CA ARG A 69 -1.22 -13.42 14.73
C ARG A 69 -2.03 -14.47 15.51
N LYS A 70 -1.46 -15.12 16.52
CA LYS A 70 -2.22 -16.02 17.40
C LYS A 70 -3.28 -15.29 18.21
N LYS A 71 -2.98 -14.08 18.66
CA LYS A 71 -3.91 -13.21 19.39
C LYS A 71 -4.56 -12.23 18.41
N LYS A 72 -5.57 -12.68 17.73
CA LYS A 72 -6.27 -11.92 16.70
C LYS A 72 -7.77 -11.93 16.88
N GLU A 73 -8.41 -10.98 16.25
CA GLU A 73 -9.85 -10.92 16.01
C GLU A 73 -10.09 -10.80 14.52
N ILE A 74 -11.19 -11.39 14.04
CA ILE A 74 -11.64 -11.18 12.68
C ILE A 74 -12.73 -10.12 12.71
N ILE A 75 -12.45 -9.00 12.06
CA ILE A 75 -13.44 -7.94 11.87
C ILE A 75 -13.88 -7.90 10.40
N ILE A 76 -15.05 -7.31 10.16
CA ILE A 76 -15.51 -7.08 8.79
C ILE A 76 -15.22 -5.63 8.43
N VAL A 77 -14.42 -5.45 7.37
CA VAL A 77 -14.10 -4.15 6.81
C VAL A 77 -14.83 -3.94 5.49
N LYS A 78 -15.11 -2.67 5.17
CA LYS A 78 -15.59 -2.25 3.85
C LYS A 78 -14.39 -1.86 3.00
N THR A 79 -14.35 -2.31 1.74
CA THR A 79 -13.26 -1.96 0.83
C THR A 79 -13.55 -0.70 0.01
N VAL A 80 -12.47 -0.11 -0.51
CA VAL A 80 -12.48 0.93 -1.54
C VAL A 80 -11.31 0.68 -2.50
N SER A 81 -11.53 0.79 -3.80
CA SER A 81 -10.44 0.74 -4.77
C SER A 81 -9.57 2.01 -4.67
N LEU A 82 -8.29 1.90 -5.03
CA LEU A 82 -7.42 3.07 -5.07
C LEU A 82 -7.97 4.16 -5.98
N GLU A 83 -8.54 3.78 -7.12
CA GLU A 83 -9.15 4.73 -8.07
C GLU A 83 -10.35 5.46 -7.46
N ASP A 84 -11.27 4.74 -6.83
CA ASP A 84 -12.45 5.33 -6.19
C ASP A 84 -12.05 6.20 -4.99
N LEU A 85 -11.09 5.78 -4.18
CA LEU A 85 -10.56 6.58 -3.09
C LEU A 85 -10.08 7.95 -3.59
N LEU A 86 -9.22 7.93 -4.61
CA LEU A 86 -8.65 9.16 -5.17
C LEU A 86 -9.74 10.05 -5.79
N LYS A 87 -10.72 9.45 -6.46
CA LYS A 87 -11.84 10.16 -7.09
C LYS A 87 -12.80 10.77 -6.06
N GLU A 88 -13.23 10.01 -5.06
CA GLU A 88 -14.17 10.46 -4.02
C GLU A 88 -13.60 11.62 -3.21
N HIS A 89 -12.31 11.55 -2.88
CA HIS A 89 -11.61 12.60 -2.15
C HIS A 89 -11.04 13.71 -3.04
N LYS A 90 -11.39 13.70 -4.34
CA LYS A 90 -10.97 14.73 -5.31
C LYS A 90 -9.46 14.95 -5.34
N ALA A 91 -8.70 13.86 -5.29
CA ALA A 91 -7.24 13.92 -5.39
C ALA A 91 -6.81 14.67 -6.66
N PRO A 92 -5.74 15.49 -6.58
CA PRO A 92 -5.22 16.15 -7.77
C PRO A 92 -4.72 15.12 -8.79
N LYS A 93 -4.73 15.48 -10.08
CA LYS A 93 -4.21 14.60 -11.14
C LYS A 93 -2.71 14.30 -11.00
N LYS A 94 -1.96 15.22 -10.39
CA LYS A 94 -0.56 15.05 -10.05
C LYS A 94 -0.44 14.67 -8.58
N ILE A 95 0.12 13.51 -8.34
CA ILE A 95 0.35 12.95 -7.00
C ILE A 95 1.87 12.83 -6.81
N ASP A 96 2.40 13.51 -5.82
CA ASP A 96 3.84 13.51 -5.57
C ASP A 96 4.32 12.15 -5.05
N TYR A 97 3.51 11.52 -4.19
CA TYR A 97 3.90 10.31 -3.50
C TYR A 97 2.71 9.39 -3.20
N LEU A 98 2.87 8.12 -3.51
CA LEU A 98 1.96 7.02 -3.15
C LEU A 98 2.74 5.99 -2.35
N SER A 99 2.24 5.62 -1.18
CA SER A 99 2.75 4.50 -0.38
C SER A 99 1.67 3.44 -0.25
N ILE A 100 2.03 2.18 -0.50
CA ILE A 100 1.14 1.02 -0.34
C ILE A 100 1.86 0.00 0.53
N ASP A 101 1.25 -0.26 1.69
CA ASP A 101 1.71 -1.21 2.69
C ASP A 101 0.43 -1.79 3.32
N THR A 102 0.01 -2.94 2.86
CA THR A 102 -1.29 -3.56 3.15
C THR A 102 -1.20 -5.01 3.58
N GLU A 103 0.02 -5.47 3.88
CA GLU A 103 0.31 -6.81 4.39
C GLU A 103 -0.09 -7.94 3.43
N GLY A 104 0.07 -7.70 2.11
CA GLY A 104 -0.05 -8.75 1.09
C GLY A 104 -0.95 -8.45 -0.09
N SER A 105 -1.77 -7.39 -0.07
CA SER A 105 -2.67 -7.05 -1.18
C SER A 105 -2.12 -6.01 -2.17
N GLU A 106 -0.85 -5.63 -2.06
CA GLU A 106 -0.20 -4.55 -2.82
C GLU A 106 -0.30 -4.78 -4.33
N TYR A 107 0.05 -5.99 -4.79
CA TYR A 107 -0.05 -6.34 -6.21
C TYR A 107 -1.50 -6.28 -6.69
N THR A 108 -2.42 -6.87 -5.93
CA THR A 108 -3.85 -6.91 -6.25
C THR A 108 -4.45 -5.50 -6.36
N ILE A 109 -4.02 -4.56 -5.53
CA ILE A 109 -4.43 -3.15 -5.59
C ILE A 109 -3.91 -2.50 -6.87
N LEU A 110 -2.62 -2.62 -7.16
CA LEU A 110 -1.97 -1.97 -8.29
C LEU A 110 -2.40 -2.55 -9.65
N GLU A 111 -2.62 -3.86 -9.74
CA GLU A 111 -3.07 -4.52 -10.95
C GLU A 111 -4.43 -3.98 -11.42
N ASN A 112 -5.27 -3.58 -10.48
CA ASN A 112 -6.60 -3.03 -10.74
C ASN A 112 -6.62 -1.50 -10.80
N PHE A 113 -5.47 -0.83 -10.74
CA PHE A 113 -5.38 0.63 -10.81
C PHE A 113 -5.09 1.11 -12.24
N ASN A 114 -5.83 2.11 -12.68
CA ASN A 114 -5.59 2.72 -13.98
C ASN A 114 -4.55 3.86 -13.87
N PHE A 115 -3.28 3.54 -14.11
CA PHE A 115 -2.16 4.48 -14.06
C PHE A 115 -2.28 5.67 -15.04
N LYS A 116 -3.16 5.61 -16.03
CA LYS A 116 -3.38 6.72 -16.98
C LYS A 116 -4.23 7.85 -16.40
N LEU A 117 -4.93 7.61 -15.30
CA LEU A 117 -5.81 8.60 -14.68
C LEU A 117 -5.06 9.63 -13.82
N TYR A 118 -3.89 9.26 -13.31
CA TYR A 118 -3.10 10.09 -12.40
C TYR A 118 -1.63 10.06 -12.77
N GLU A 119 -0.97 11.20 -12.65
CA GLU A 119 0.48 11.34 -12.78
C GLU A 119 1.13 11.18 -11.40
N ILE A 120 1.51 9.95 -11.06
CA ILE A 120 2.17 9.66 -9.79
C ILE A 120 3.68 9.80 -9.99
N SER A 121 4.35 10.54 -9.11
CA SER A 121 5.79 10.80 -9.22
C SER A 121 6.64 9.70 -8.57
N ILE A 122 6.29 9.31 -7.35
CA ILE A 122 7.03 8.33 -6.54
C ILE A 122 6.05 7.33 -5.97
N ILE A 123 6.42 6.05 -6.01
CA ILE A 123 5.69 4.97 -5.35
C ILE A 123 6.66 4.24 -4.42
N THR A 124 6.26 4.03 -3.16
CA THR A 124 6.85 3.01 -2.30
C THR A 124 5.85 1.90 -2.08
N ILE A 125 6.33 0.68 -2.08
CA ILE A 125 5.47 -0.48 -1.99
C ILE A 125 6.13 -1.60 -1.22
N GLU A 126 5.43 -2.11 -0.23
CA GLU A 126 5.89 -3.24 0.54
C GLU A 126 5.85 -4.52 -0.30
N HIS A 127 6.88 -5.36 -0.15
CA HIS A 127 6.95 -6.67 -0.79
C HIS A 127 7.29 -7.80 0.17
N ASN A 128 7.61 -7.47 1.41
CA ASN A 128 7.89 -8.43 2.49
C ASN A 128 8.85 -9.57 2.12
N TYR A 129 9.82 -9.32 1.23
CA TYR A 129 10.76 -10.31 0.67
C TYR A 129 10.08 -11.51 0.00
N ILE A 130 8.84 -11.36 -0.47
CA ILE A 130 8.13 -12.37 -1.25
C ILE A 130 8.49 -12.17 -2.73
N ASP A 131 9.44 -12.96 -3.23
CA ASP A 131 10.05 -12.77 -4.55
C ASP A 131 9.02 -12.73 -5.69
N ASP A 132 8.04 -13.62 -5.69
CA ASP A 132 7.02 -13.65 -6.74
C ASP A 132 6.18 -12.36 -6.75
N GLN A 133 5.76 -11.89 -5.58
CA GLN A 133 5.01 -10.65 -5.44
C GLN A 133 5.85 -9.45 -5.88
N ARG A 134 7.09 -9.36 -5.40
CA ARG A 134 8.04 -8.31 -5.75
C ARG A 134 8.28 -8.23 -7.26
N ASN A 135 8.48 -9.39 -7.91
CA ASN A 135 8.70 -9.45 -9.35
C ASN A 135 7.45 -9.04 -10.15
N ASN A 136 6.27 -9.46 -9.72
CA ASN A 136 5.01 -9.06 -10.36
C ASN A 136 4.75 -7.55 -10.22
N ILE A 137 4.99 -6.97 -9.05
CA ILE A 137 4.90 -5.52 -8.80
C ILE A 137 5.90 -4.78 -9.69
N LYS A 138 7.16 -5.24 -9.72
CA LYS A 138 8.19 -4.64 -10.56
C LYS A 138 7.78 -4.63 -12.03
N PHE A 139 7.39 -5.78 -12.57
CA PHE A 139 6.96 -5.88 -13.96
C PHE A 139 5.77 -4.96 -14.29
N LEU A 140 4.77 -4.91 -13.41
CA LEU A 140 3.60 -4.05 -13.56
C LEU A 140 3.99 -2.57 -13.58
N LEU A 141 4.84 -2.14 -12.65
CA LEU A 141 5.26 -0.73 -12.54
C LEU A 141 6.18 -0.32 -13.69
N GLU A 142 7.13 -1.17 -14.12
CA GLU A 142 7.97 -0.92 -15.28
C GLU A 142 7.15 -0.76 -16.57
N LYS A 143 6.11 -1.57 -16.76
CA LYS A 143 5.16 -1.43 -17.88
C LYS A 143 4.40 -0.10 -17.85
N ASN A 144 4.28 0.54 -16.68
CA ASN A 144 3.63 1.82 -16.48
C ASN A 144 4.62 3.00 -16.34
N ASN A 145 5.85 2.85 -16.88
CA ASN A 145 6.91 3.86 -16.91
C ASN A 145 7.48 4.25 -15.53
N PHE A 146 7.50 3.32 -14.59
CA PHE A 146 8.22 3.48 -13.34
C PHE A 146 9.52 2.70 -13.38
N VAL A 147 10.57 3.24 -12.78
CA VAL A 147 11.86 2.56 -12.62
C VAL A 147 12.16 2.38 -11.13
N ARG A 148 12.60 1.18 -10.75
CA ARG A 148 13.02 0.90 -9.38
C ARG A 148 14.34 1.60 -9.07
N VAL A 149 14.42 2.20 -7.89
CA VAL A 149 15.60 2.90 -7.38
C VAL A 149 15.94 2.44 -5.97
N PHE A 150 17.17 2.72 -5.53
CA PHE A 150 17.63 2.39 -4.17
C PHE A 150 17.65 0.90 -3.83
N GLU A 151 17.79 0.03 -4.82
CA GLU A 151 17.75 -1.44 -4.63
C GLU A 151 18.71 -1.97 -3.55
N LYS A 152 19.85 -1.29 -3.36
CA LYS A 152 20.87 -1.70 -2.38
C LYS A 152 20.57 -1.32 -0.94
N ILE A 153 19.67 -0.38 -0.74
CA ILE A 153 19.34 0.17 0.58
C ILE A 153 17.88 -0.06 0.97
N SER A 154 17.04 -0.42 0.01
CA SER A 154 15.66 -0.84 0.27
C SER A 154 15.66 -2.15 1.05
N ARG A 155 14.71 -2.28 1.97
CA ARG A 155 14.52 -3.50 2.77
C ARG A 155 13.21 -4.18 2.38
N MET A 156 12.15 -3.98 3.15
CA MET A 156 10.83 -4.56 2.90
C MET A 156 10.04 -3.82 1.84
N ASP A 157 10.43 -2.57 1.54
CA ASP A 157 9.80 -1.73 0.52
C ASP A 157 10.71 -1.55 -0.68
N ASP A 158 10.12 -1.54 -1.87
CA ASP A 158 10.77 -1.04 -3.07
C ASP A 158 10.33 0.39 -3.39
N TRP A 159 11.26 1.16 -3.93
CA TRP A 159 11.04 2.55 -4.34
C TRP A 159 11.02 2.64 -5.85
N TYR A 160 10.01 3.31 -6.39
CA TYR A 160 9.85 3.52 -7.82
C TYR A 160 9.67 4.99 -8.12
N ILE A 161 10.30 5.46 -9.20
CA ILE A 161 10.11 6.81 -9.72
C ILE A 161 9.52 6.75 -11.12
N ASN A 162 8.65 7.70 -11.43
CA ASN A 162 8.07 7.82 -12.77
C ASN A 162 9.10 8.40 -13.74
N GLU A 163 9.46 7.65 -14.78
CA GLU A 163 10.45 8.08 -15.78
C GLU A 163 9.99 9.29 -16.61
N ASN A 164 8.69 9.55 -16.68
CA ASN A 164 8.15 10.72 -17.35
C ASN A 164 8.31 12.00 -16.53
N ASN A 165 8.64 11.89 -15.24
CA ASN A 165 8.91 13.06 -14.39
C ASN A 165 10.32 13.60 -14.67
N SER A 166 10.40 14.71 -15.41
CA SER A 166 11.66 15.32 -15.84
C SER A 166 12.58 15.76 -14.71
N VAL A 167 12.03 16.07 -13.54
CA VAL A 167 12.80 16.47 -12.35
C VAL A 167 13.46 15.24 -11.73
N LEU A 168 12.70 14.19 -11.49
CA LEU A 168 13.20 12.94 -10.88
C LEU A 168 14.22 12.25 -11.81
N LYS A 169 13.99 12.26 -13.12
CA LYS A 169 14.91 11.69 -14.11
C LYS A 169 16.32 12.33 -14.06
N LYS A 170 16.41 13.62 -13.73
CA LYS A 170 17.70 14.33 -13.61
C LYS A 170 18.49 13.93 -12.36
N LEU A 171 17.85 13.41 -11.33
CA LEU A 171 18.51 13.07 -10.06
C LEU A 171 19.44 11.85 -10.15
N LYS A 172 19.46 11.11 -11.29
CA LYS A 172 20.29 9.90 -11.50
C LYS A 172 20.33 8.99 -10.26
N LEU A 173 19.16 8.76 -9.67
CA LEU A 173 19.03 7.90 -8.51
C LEU A 173 19.36 6.46 -8.94
N LYS A 174 20.49 5.97 -8.47
CA LYS A 174 20.96 4.58 -8.71
C LYS A 174 20.90 3.78 -7.42
#